data_faf0b9602d0f1f3f0707a550a1ab1cd2
#
_entry.id   faf0b9602d0f1f3f0707a550a1ab1cd2
#
_cell.length_a   1.000
_cell.length_b   1.000
_cell.length_c   1.000
_cell.angle_alpha   90.00
_cell.angle_beta   90.00
_cell.angle_gamma   90.00
#
_symmetry.space_group_name_H-M   'P 1'
#
loop_
_entity.id
_entity.type
_entity.pdbx_description
1 polymer ?
#
loop_
_entity_poly.entity_id
_entity_poly.type
_entity_poly.pdbx_seq_one_letter_code
_entity_poly.pdbx_strand_id
1 'polypeptide(L)'
;MKPRAGSLRQMSLLEGAPAGGGSAAAEPAFDPSQPLASRMRPESLDEVVGQRHLLGEGKALRRMIEEDRVPSMILWGPPGVGKTTLANVIARSTKAEFVPYSAVTSGIKELKELMARAEQARRLGIRTVLFVDEIHRFNKAQQDAFLPYVEQGSVTLVGATTENPSFEVNSALLSRCKVFVLEALSEDEVAALLRRALESPKGFGGVPVRADDATLRRIAVNANGDARLSLNTLEAAVANARVDEEGVRVVDEAVLADLVDRKALLYDKGGEEHYNVISALHKSMRNSDPDAALYWLARMLEAGEDPLYVARRCIRFASEDVGLADPNALLLANAAWEACHNIGMPECNCALAQVVTYLSLAPKSNAMEVAYLAAAKDAQERMAEPVPLQIRNAPTRLMKELDYGKGYTYAHDTDEKIARMSCLPDSLAGRRYYEPAGIGAEARMKARLEAVRDWREGRTETPPFSTPAFGAPPRP
;
A
#
# COMPACT_ATOMS: atom_id res chain seq x y z
N MET A 1 6.35 49.94 -34.24
CA MET A 1 5.15 50.43 -33.54
C MET A 1 4.76 49.43 -32.46
N LYS A 2 4.97 49.77 -31.20
CA LYS A 2 4.52 49.03 -30.02
C LYS A 2 3.10 49.47 -29.67
N PRO A 3 2.25 48.59 -29.12
CA PRO A 3 1.20 49.05 -28.22
C PRO A 3 1.50 48.66 -26.75
N ARG A 4 1.06 49.57 -25.93
CA ARG A 4 1.27 49.76 -24.50
C ARG A 4 0.54 48.74 -23.63
N ALA A 5 1.14 48.45 -22.47
CA ALA A 5 0.55 47.78 -21.33
C ALA A 5 -0.67 48.58 -20.76
N GLY A 6 -1.77 47.87 -20.54
CA GLY A 6 -2.93 48.36 -19.80
C GLY A 6 -2.94 47.73 -18.38
N SER A 7 -2.78 48.59 -17.38
CA SER A 7 -2.94 48.26 -15.96
C SER A 7 -4.40 48.01 -15.62
N LEU A 8 -4.74 46.83 -15.13
CA LEU A 8 -6.03 46.60 -14.46
C LEU A 8 -5.99 47.12 -13.04
N ARG A 9 -6.64 48.26 -12.83
CA ARG A 9 -7.04 48.81 -11.53
C ARG A 9 -8.14 47.90 -10.96
N GLN A 10 -7.91 47.32 -9.79
CA GLN A 10 -8.98 46.86 -8.91
C GLN A 10 -9.84 48.04 -8.48
N MET A 11 -11.09 48.02 -8.90
CA MET A 11 -12.11 48.94 -8.38
C MET A 11 -12.67 48.35 -7.07
N SER A 12 -12.41 49.07 -5.98
CA SER A 12 -13.10 48.94 -4.69
C SER A 12 -14.53 49.45 -4.86
N LEU A 13 -15.51 48.58 -4.73
CA LEU A 13 -16.93 48.90 -4.64
C LEU A 13 -17.38 48.65 -3.20
N LEU A 14 -17.14 49.61 -2.30
CA LEU A 14 -17.84 49.71 -1.02
C LEU A 14 -17.70 51.15 -0.50
N GLU A 15 -18.55 52.06 -0.98
CA GLU A 15 -18.93 53.27 -0.26
C GLU A 15 -20.44 53.46 -0.39
N GLY A 16 -21.12 53.49 0.76
CA GLY A 16 -22.45 54.10 0.88
C GLY A 16 -23.60 53.19 1.32
N ALA A 17 -23.73 52.92 2.62
CA ALA A 17 -25.04 52.63 3.23
C ALA A 17 -25.16 53.35 4.57
N PRO A 18 -26.34 53.92 4.92
CA PRO A 18 -26.53 54.79 6.09
C PRO A 18 -26.64 54.00 7.39
N ALA A 19 -26.15 54.63 8.47
CA ALA A 19 -26.24 54.16 9.83
C ALA A 19 -27.69 53.97 10.30
N GLY A 20 -28.12 52.72 10.48
CA GLY A 20 -29.31 52.32 11.22
C GLY A 20 -28.91 51.43 12.38
N GLY A 21 -29.14 51.90 13.63
CA GLY A 21 -28.82 51.17 14.85
C GLY A 21 -29.59 49.85 14.93
N GLY A 22 -28.86 48.75 14.89
CA GLY A 22 -29.33 47.39 15.16
C GLY A 22 -28.26 46.68 15.94
N SER A 23 -28.60 46.07 17.08
CA SER A 23 -27.81 45.23 17.95
C SER A 23 -26.71 44.50 17.16
N ALA A 24 -25.45 44.75 17.51
CA ALA A 24 -24.32 44.01 16.96
C ALA A 24 -24.45 42.51 17.32
N ALA A 25 -25.01 41.71 16.40
CA ALA A 25 -24.78 40.30 16.41
C ALA A 25 -23.28 40.14 16.14
N ALA A 26 -22.55 39.55 17.09
CA ALA A 26 -21.14 39.22 16.93
C ALA A 26 -20.96 38.50 15.59
N GLU A 27 -20.07 39.02 14.72
CA GLU A 27 -19.73 38.36 13.50
C GLU A 27 -19.34 36.92 13.83
N PRO A 28 -19.87 35.91 13.13
CA PRO A 28 -19.52 34.52 13.42
C PRO A 28 -18.00 34.37 13.22
N ALA A 29 -17.34 33.81 14.23
CA ALA A 29 -15.88 33.60 14.25
C ALA A 29 -15.38 32.67 13.14
N PHE A 30 -16.22 32.25 12.21
CA PHE A 30 -15.92 31.37 11.06
C PHE A 30 -16.83 31.73 9.87
N ASP A 31 -16.35 31.39 8.67
CA ASP A 31 -17.15 31.53 7.45
C ASP A 31 -18.11 30.35 7.32
N PRO A 32 -19.44 30.57 7.41
CA PRO A 32 -20.43 29.49 7.30
C PRO A 32 -20.44 28.77 5.95
N SER A 33 -19.86 29.33 4.90
CA SER A 33 -19.75 28.72 3.59
C SER A 33 -18.66 27.64 3.51
N GLN A 34 -17.77 27.58 4.49
CA GLN A 34 -16.73 26.55 4.52
C GLN A 34 -17.30 25.20 4.93
N PRO A 35 -16.78 24.08 4.35
CA PRO A 35 -17.17 22.73 4.74
C PRO A 35 -17.02 22.46 6.25
N LEU A 36 -17.94 21.71 6.83
CA LEU A 36 -17.94 21.38 8.26
C LEU A 36 -16.60 20.80 8.72
N ALA A 37 -15.99 19.93 7.94
CA ALA A 37 -14.69 19.35 8.22
C ALA A 37 -13.55 20.39 8.32
N SER A 38 -13.69 21.51 7.65
CA SER A 38 -12.75 22.66 7.77
C SER A 38 -13.03 23.49 9.00
N ARG A 39 -14.29 23.79 9.28
CA ARG A 39 -14.74 24.57 10.46
C ARG A 39 -14.43 23.89 11.77
N MET A 40 -14.60 22.57 11.83
CA MET A 40 -14.35 21.72 13.01
C MET A 40 -12.89 21.35 13.22
N ARG A 41 -11.97 21.89 12.40
CA ARG A 41 -10.54 21.57 12.51
C ARG A 41 -10.00 22.06 13.88
N PRO A 42 -9.34 21.18 14.66
CA PRO A 42 -8.71 21.53 15.93
C PRO A 42 -7.72 22.69 15.81
N GLU A 43 -7.72 23.56 16.80
CA GLU A 43 -6.81 24.71 16.92
C GLU A 43 -5.76 24.51 18.02
N SER A 44 -6.01 23.58 18.95
CA SER A 44 -5.10 23.21 20.03
C SER A 44 -4.92 21.69 20.11
N LEU A 45 -3.90 21.24 20.86
CA LEU A 45 -3.67 19.80 21.10
C LEU A 45 -4.84 19.13 21.83
N ASP A 46 -5.51 19.83 22.72
CA ASP A 46 -6.62 19.30 23.52
C ASP A 46 -7.91 19.12 22.70
N GLU A 47 -8.02 19.81 21.57
CA GLU A 47 -9.12 19.64 20.64
C GLU A 47 -8.92 18.45 19.67
N VAL A 48 -7.71 17.91 19.57
CA VAL A 48 -7.44 16.77 18.68
C VAL A 48 -8.13 15.54 19.22
N VAL A 49 -9.00 14.95 18.40
CA VAL A 49 -9.70 13.71 18.73
C VAL A 49 -8.80 12.51 18.45
N GLY A 50 -8.80 11.53 19.35
CA GLY A 50 -7.97 10.33 19.23
C GLY A 50 -6.48 10.58 19.47
N GLN A 51 -5.64 9.71 18.92
CA GLN A 51 -4.18 9.78 18.97
C GLN A 51 -3.60 9.87 20.40
N ARG A 52 -4.27 9.30 21.40
CA ARG A 52 -3.87 9.37 22.82
C ARG A 52 -2.49 8.75 23.07
N HIS A 53 -2.08 7.78 22.27
CA HIS A 53 -0.76 7.15 22.33
C HIS A 53 0.38 8.12 21.95
N LEU A 54 0.09 9.17 21.17
CA LEU A 54 1.02 10.23 20.76
C LEU A 54 0.86 11.53 21.55
N LEU A 55 -0.40 11.95 21.77
CA LEU A 55 -0.77 13.28 22.25
C LEU A 55 -1.35 13.28 23.68
N GLY A 56 -1.50 12.10 24.31
CA GLY A 56 -1.93 11.99 25.70
C GLY A 56 -0.98 12.71 26.65
N GLU A 57 -1.45 12.98 27.85
CA GLU A 57 -0.65 13.62 28.92
C GLU A 57 0.68 12.86 29.14
N GLY A 58 1.79 13.59 29.24
CA GLY A 58 3.12 13.03 29.44
C GLY A 58 3.75 12.35 28.22
N LYS A 59 3.08 12.29 27.05
CA LYS A 59 3.63 11.70 25.82
C LYS A 59 4.73 12.56 25.21
N ALA A 60 5.69 11.90 24.59
CA ALA A 60 6.89 12.57 24.07
C ALA A 60 6.58 13.62 23.01
N LEU A 61 5.69 13.30 22.03
CA LEU A 61 5.32 14.23 20.96
C LEU A 61 4.63 15.47 21.55
N ARG A 62 3.67 15.27 22.46
CA ARG A 62 2.98 16.39 23.14
C ARG A 62 3.99 17.32 23.83
N ARG A 63 4.91 16.79 24.64
CA ARG A 63 5.94 17.61 25.32
C ARG A 63 6.81 18.36 24.33
N MET A 64 7.25 17.73 23.24
CA MET A 64 8.06 18.38 22.21
C MET A 64 7.35 19.58 21.58
N ILE A 65 6.03 19.46 21.37
CA ILE A 65 5.21 20.57 20.83
C ILE A 65 5.05 21.68 21.88
N GLU A 66 4.70 21.33 23.10
CA GLU A 66 4.50 22.30 24.21
C GLU A 66 5.80 23.03 24.58
N GLU A 67 6.96 22.35 24.50
CA GLU A 67 8.28 22.92 24.74
C GLU A 67 8.85 23.66 23.52
N ASP A 68 8.11 23.76 22.43
CA ASP A 68 8.56 24.35 21.17
C ASP A 68 9.87 23.73 20.61
N ARG A 69 10.03 22.41 20.77
CA ARG A 69 11.20 21.61 20.35
C ARG A 69 10.82 20.53 19.35
N VAL A 70 10.06 20.92 18.36
CA VAL A 70 9.56 20.01 17.32
C VAL A 70 10.71 19.53 16.43
N PRO A 71 11.00 18.21 16.38
CA PRO A 71 11.99 17.65 15.46
C PRO A 71 11.42 17.51 14.05
N SER A 72 12.29 17.28 13.06
CA SER A 72 11.83 16.79 11.76
C SER A 72 11.15 15.44 11.94
N MET A 73 9.97 15.28 11.29
CA MET A 73 9.13 14.10 11.46
C MET A 73 8.32 13.74 10.23
N ILE A 74 7.91 12.48 10.18
CA ILE A 74 6.92 11.97 9.23
C ILE A 74 5.68 11.52 10.01
N LEU A 75 4.53 12.09 9.68
CA LEU A 75 3.21 11.71 10.18
C LEU A 75 2.62 10.68 9.21
N TRP A 76 2.56 9.43 9.64
CA TRP A 76 2.07 8.33 8.83
C TRP A 76 0.78 7.76 9.38
N GLY A 77 -0.19 7.44 8.52
CA GLY A 77 -1.45 6.80 8.91
C GLY A 77 -2.53 6.93 7.84
N PRO A 78 -3.69 6.29 8.02
CA PRO A 78 -4.81 6.30 7.08
C PRO A 78 -5.29 7.70 6.70
N PRO A 79 -6.06 7.87 5.61
CA PRO A 79 -6.70 9.15 5.31
C PRO A 79 -7.66 9.57 6.43
N GLY A 80 -7.86 10.87 6.60
CA GLY A 80 -8.83 11.45 7.54
C GLY A 80 -8.50 11.36 9.04
N VAL A 81 -7.37 10.75 9.45
CA VAL A 81 -7.01 10.57 10.87
C VAL A 81 -6.40 11.82 11.53
N GLY A 82 -6.26 12.92 10.79
CA GLY A 82 -5.82 14.21 11.35
C GLY A 82 -4.36 14.56 11.11
N LYS A 83 -3.62 13.94 10.17
CA LYS A 83 -2.22 14.28 9.87
C LYS A 83 -2.01 15.77 9.57
N THR A 84 -2.72 16.30 8.59
CA THR A 84 -2.69 17.72 8.21
C THR A 84 -3.19 18.62 9.34
N THR A 85 -4.16 18.15 10.11
CA THR A 85 -4.69 18.85 11.30
C THR A 85 -3.62 18.98 12.37
N LEU A 86 -2.93 17.88 12.70
CA LEU A 86 -1.85 17.89 13.68
C LEU A 86 -0.70 18.81 13.25
N ALA A 87 -0.33 18.79 11.97
CA ALA A 87 0.66 19.73 11.44
C ALA A 87 0.26 21.19 11.63
N ASN A 88 -1.02 21.54 11.42
CA ASN A 88 -1.54 22.89 11.67
C ASN A 88 -1.56 23.25 13.17
N VAL A 89 -1.88 22.29 14.05
CA VAL A 89 -1.80 22.50 15.51
C VAL A 89 -0.35 22.75 15.93
N ILE A 90 0.60 21.97 15.40
CA ILE A 90 2.04 22.18 15.62
C ILE A 90 2.44 23.60 15.15
N ALA A 91 1.96 24.01 13.97
CA ALA A 91 2.22 25.34 13.44
C ALA A 91 1.79 26.47 14.39
N ARG A 92 0.60 26.36 14.98
CA ARG A 92 0.05 27.33 15.92
C ARG A 92 0.71 27.31 17.29
N SER A 93 1.22 26.14 17.70
CA SER A 93 1.86 25.94 19.00
C SER A 93 3.34 26.32 19.00
N THR A 94 3.95 26.52 17.84
CA THR A 94 5.37 26.84 17.70
C THR A 94 5.57 28.34 17.36
N LYS A 95 6.73 28.88 17.72
CA LYS A 95 7.14 30.25 17.31
C LYS A 95 7.85 30.26 15.95
N ALA A 96 7.83 29.16 15.24
CA ALA A 96 8.48 29.01 13.94
C ALA A 96 7.58 29.55 12.81
N GLU A 97 8.19 30.05 11.74
CA GLU A 97 7.48 30.31 10.49
C GLU A 97 6.98 28.99 9.89
N PHE A 98 5.67 28.86 9.72
CA PHE A 98 5.07 27.66 9.14
C PHE A 98 4.81 27.87 7.66
N VAL A 99 5.40 26.98 6.84
CA VAL A 99 5.27 27.03 5.38
C VAL A 99 4.66 25.74 4.87
N PRO A 100 3.38 25.76 4.45
CA PRO A 100 2.76 24.62 3.79
C PRO A 100 3.30 24.50 2.37
N TYR A 101 3.66 23.29 1.97
CA TYR A 101 4.14 22.96 0.64
C TYR A 101 3.43 21.73 0.08
N SER A 102 2.92 21.82 -1.13
CA SER A 102 2.21 20.72 -1.78
C SER A 102 3.05 20.09 -2.87
N ALA A 103 3.22 18.77 -2.80
CA ALA A 103 3.92 17.99 -3.82
C ALA A 103 3.22 18.03 -5.20
N VAL A 104 1.91 18.30 -5.21
CA VAL A 104 1.09 18.25 -6.43
C VAL A 104 1.17 19.55 -7.25
N THR A 105 1.28 20.69 -6.57
CA THR A 105 1.17 22.01 -7.21
C THR A 105 2.48 22.75 -7.38
N SER A 106 3.56 22.31 -6.70
CA SER A 106 4.80 23.10 -6.60
C SER A 106 6.00 22.39 -7.21
N GLY A 107 6.82 23.14 -7.92
CA GLY A 107 7.98 22.63 -8.65
C GLY A 107 9.30 22.65 -7.86
N ILE A 108 10.31 21.93 -8.33
CA ILE A 108 11.67 21.90 -7.73
C ILE A 108 12.30 23.30 -7.59
N LYS A 109 11.98 24.24 -8.49
CA LYS A 109 12.52 25.59 -8.44
C LYS A 109 11.97 26.37 -7.23
N GLU A 110 10.67 26.30 -7.02
CA GLU A 110 10.01 26.92 -5.87
C GLU A 110 10.51 26.34 -4.55
N LEU A 111 10.74 25.01 -4.52
CA LEU A 111 11.33 24.34 -3.37
C LEU A 111 12.72 24.92 -3.02
N LYS A 112 13.60 25.08 -4.03
CA LYS A 112 14.94 25.64 -3.81
C LYS A 112 14.89 27.10 -3.34
N GLU A 113 13.99 27.89 -3.87
CA GLU A 113 13.79 29.29 -3.45
C GLU A 113 13.29 29.36 -1.99
N LEU A 114 12.37 28.48 -1.60
CA LEU A 114 11.88 28.35 -0.23
C LEU A 114 13.03 27.95 0.72
N MET A 115 13.82 26.97 0.34
CA MET A 115 14.97 26.53 1.14
C MET A 115 16.01 27.63 1.33
N ALA A 116 16.28 28.42 0.31
CA ALA A 116 17.19 29.56 0.41
C ALA A 116 16.64 30.65 1.35
N ARG A 117 15.33 30.90 1.33
CA ARG A 117 14.66 31.82 2.29
C ARG A 117 14.75 31.31 3.73
N ALA A 118 14.49 30.03 3.95
CA ALA A 118 14.59 29.40 5.25
C ALA A 118 16.01 29.50 5.84
N GLU A 119 17.04 29.31 4.99
CA GLU A 119 18.44 29.47 5.40
C GLU A 119 18.75 30.93 5.80
N GLN A 120 18.21 31.92 5.08
CA GLN A 120 18.35 33.32 5.44
C GLN A 120 17.62 33.62 6.76
N ALA A 121 16.38 33.14 6.94
CA ALA A 121 15.58 33.29 8.15
C ALA A 121 16.32 32.69 9.36
N ARG A 122 16.94 31.52 9.22
CA ARG A 122 17.74 30.89 10.28
C ARG A 122 18.88 31.79 10.76
N ARG A 123 19.57 32.46 9.84
CA ARG A 123 20.66 33.44 10.19
C ARG A 123 20.16 34.62 11.03
N LEU A 124 18.86 34.91 10.94
CA LEU A 124 18.19 35.92 11.74
C LEU A 124 17.55 35.34 13.02
N GLY A 125 17.79 34.05 13.32
CA GLY A 125 17.25 33.40 14.49
C GLY A 125 15.78 32.93 14.34
N ILE A 126 15.21 32.98 13.12
CA ILE A 126 13.86 32.56 12.83
C ILE A 126 13.90 31.09 12.38
N ARG A 127 13.14 30.24 13.04
CA ARG A 127 12.98 28.81 12.66
C ARG A 127 11.88 28.67 11.62
N THR A 128 12.07 27.77 10.66
CA THR A 128 11.07 27.45 9.63
C THR A 128 10.62 26.00 9.79
N VAL A 129 9.31 25.77 9.95
CA VAL A 129 8.67 24.47 9.89
C VAL A 129 8.05 24.33 8.51
N LEU A 130 8.57 23.42 7.73
CA LEU A 130 8.05 23.07 6.40
C LEU A 130 7.11 21.88 6.51
N PHE A 131 5.84 22.10 6.20
CA PHE A 131 4.86 21.03 6.12
C PHE A 131 4.71 20.55 4.68
N VAL A 132 4.95 19.26 4.46
CA VAL A 132 4.79 18.61 3.15
C VAL A 132 3.70 17.57 3.22
N ASP A 133 2.54 17.88 2.63
CA ASP A 133 1.45 16.90 2.52
C ASP A 133 1.72 15.93 1.38
N GLU A 134 1.36 14.64 1.60
CA GLU A 134 1.58 13.55 0.65
C GLU A 134 3.03 13.46 0.15
N ILE A 135 4.00 13.43 1.09
CA ILE A 135 5.44 13.46 0.79
C ILE A 135 5.89 12.29 -0.11
N HIS A 136 5.16 11.18 -0.15
CA HIS A 136 5.41 10.04 -1.03
C HIS A 136 5.25 10.37 -2.53
N ARG A 137 4.57 11.47 -2.88
CA ARG A 137 4.43 11.93 -4.26
C ARG A 137 5.68 12.59 -4.82
N PHE A 138 6.64 12.92 -3.97
CA PHE A 138 7.94 13.37 -4.43
C PHE A 138 8.80 12.22 -4.94
N ASN A 139 9.45 12.43 -6.09
CA ASN A 139 10.49 11.52 -6.54
C ASN A 139 11.74 11.61 -5.65
N LYS A 140 12.64 10.63 -5.78
CA LYS A 140 13.87 10.55 -4.96
C LYS A 140 14.71 11.83 -5.01
N ALA A 141 14.88 12.44 -6.19
CA ALA A 141 15.68 13.66 -6.35
C ALA A 141 15.04 14.87 -5.65
N GLN A 142 13.70 14.93 -5.59
CA GLN A 142 12.99 15.97 -4.85
C GLN A 142 13.13 15.76 -3.35
N GLN A 143 13.06 14.52 -2.87
CA GLN A 143 13.28 14.19 -1.46
C GLN A 143 14.72 14.45 -1.04
N ASP A 144 15.70 14.18 -1.89
CA ASP A 144 17.11 14.47 -1.63
C ASP A 144 17.38 15.99 -1.49
N ALA A 145 16.58 16.82 -2.16
CA ALA A 145 16.72 18.28 -2.06
C ALA A 145 16.45 18.83 -0.64
N PHE A 146 15.74 18.08 0.21
CA PHE A 146 15.52 18.45 1.61
C PHE A 146 16.72 18.18 2.51
N LEU A 147 17.55 17.17 2.18
CA LEU A 147 18.58 16.63 3.07
C LEU A 147 19.52 17.68 3.63
N PRO A 148 20.16 18.56 2.82
CA PRO A 148 21.11 19.54 3.35
C PRO A 148 20.49 20.50 4.38
N TYR A 149 19.23 20.88 4.17
CA TYR A 149 18.54 21.86 5.00
C TYR A 149 18.00 21.27 6.30
N VAL A 150 17.58 19.99 6.25
CA VAL A 150 17.19 19.22 7.43
C VAL A 150 18.40 18.90 8.31
N GLU A 151 19.54 18.51 7.69
CA GLU A 151 20.80 18.25 8.41
C GLU A 151 21.36 19.49 9.10
N GLN A 152 21.32 20.63 8.44
CA GLN A 152 21.81 21.88 8.97
C GLN A 152 20.84 22.55 9.96
N GLY A 153 19.62 22.00 10.11
CA GLY A 153 18.59 22.56 10.94
C GLY A 153 18.01 23.90 10.44
N SER A 154 18.20 24.20 9.14
CA SER A 154 17.62 25.40 8.49
C SER A 154 16.11 25.24 8.33
N VAL A 155 15.63 23.99 8.23
CA VAL A 155 14.21 23.63 8.12
C VAL A 155 13.92 22.47 9.05
N THR A 156 12.83 22.59 9.81
CA THR A 156 12.20 21.44 10.47
C THR A 156 11.15 20.88 9.53
N LEU A 157 11.36 19.66 9.02
CA LEU A 157 10.45 19.01 8.09
C LEU A 157 9.35 18.28 8.85
N VAL A 158 8.08 18.57 8.52
CA VAL A 158 6.92 17.78 8.92
C VAL A 158 6.27 17.20 7.66
N GLY A 159 6.59 15.95 7.33
CA GLY A 159 5.99 15.24 6.20
C GLY A 159 4.74 14.50 6.64
N ALA A 160 3.71 14.47 5.81
CA ALA A 160 2.53 13.63 6.00
C ALA A 160 2.41 12.63 4.84
N THR A 161 2.01 11.40 5.14
CA THR A 161 1.80 10.36 4.13
C THR A 161 0.75 9.34 4.57
N THR A 162 0.01 8.81 3.62
CA THR A 162 -0.85 7.62 3.78
C THR A 162 -0.10 6.32 3.48
N GLU A 163 0.99 6.41 2.72
CA GLU A 163 1.80 5.28 2.30
C GLU A 163 2.88 4.93 3.32
N ASN A 164 3.30 3.66 3.35
CA ASN A 164 4.35 3.22 4.27
C ASN A 164 5.68 3.93 3.95
N PRO A 165 6.17 4.78 4.88
CA PRO A 165 7.35 5.59 4.63
C PRO A 165 8.63 4.77 4.39
N SER A 166 8.67 3.50 4.82
CA SER A 166 9.82 2.63 4.58
C SER A 166 9.99 2.25 3.10
N PHE A 167 8.93 2.35 2.30
CA PHE A 167 8.98 2.07 0.87
C PHE A 167 9.06 3.34 0.03
N GLU A 168 8.37 4.40 0.46
CA GLU A 168 8.11 5.58 -0.34
C GLU A 168 9.01 6.77 0.01
N VAL A 169 9.53 6.82 1.23
CA VAL A 169 10.43 7.90 1.66
C VAL A 169 11.88 7.44 1.60
N ASN A 170 12.75 8.29 1.04
CA ASN A 170 14.17 8.01 0.94
C ASN A 170 14.76 7.68 2.33
N SER A 171 15.53 6.60 2.41
CA SER A 171 16.18 6.14 3.64
C SER A 171 17.08 7.18 4.30
N ALA A 172 17.75 8.03 3.50
CA ALA A 172 18.56 9.13 4.00
C ALA A 172 17.68 10.21 4.70
N LEU A 173 16.49 10.48 4.20
CA LEU A 173 15.54 11.40 4.84
C LEU A 173 14.90 10.78 6.08
N LEU A 174 14.50 9.50 6.01
CA LEU A 174 13.97 8.76 7.16
C LEU A 174 14.92 8.69 8.34
N SER A 175 16.22 8.54 8.09
CA SER A 175 17.23 8.50 9.17
C SER A 175 17.35 9.81 9.95
N ARG A 176 16.80 10.91 9.42
CA ARG A 176 16.82 12.26 10.00
C ARG A 176 15.46 12.71 10.53
N CYS A 177 14.42 11.92 10.31
CA CYS A 177 13.07 12.21 10.73
C CYS A 177 12.58 11.18 11.76
N LYS A 178 11.79 11.61 12.73
CA LYS A 178 11.05 10.68 13.60
C LYS A 178 9.74 10.31 12.91
N VAL A 179 9.44 9.02 12.82
CA VAL A 179 8.16 8.56 12.29
C VAL A 179 7.15 8.46 13.44
N PHE A 180 6.01 9.12 13.30
CA PHE A 180 4.87 9.02 14.20
C PHE A 180 3.70 8.40 13.45
N VAL A 181 3.21 7.29 13.98
CA VAL A 181 2.09 6.54 13.38
C VAL A 181 0.80 7.05 13.97
N LEU A 182 -0.09 7.60 13.12
CA LEU A 182 -1.44 7.97 13.50
C LEU A 182 -2.38 6.80 13.21
N GLU A 183 -3.19 6.45 14.19
CA GLU A 183 -4.15 5.35 14.09
C GLU A 183 -5.51 5.86 13.59
N ALA A 184 -6.30 4.98 12.97
CA ALA A 184 -7.69 5.26 12.64
C ALA A 184 -8.46 5.59 13.92
N LEU A 185 -9.39 6.54 13.85
CA LEU A 185 -10.23 6.88 14.99
C LEU A 185 -11.19 5.72 15.28
N SER A 186 -11.40 5.44 16.56
CA SER A 186 -12.43 4.49 16.98
C SER A 186 -13.85 5.02 16.71
N GLU A 187 -14.81 4.14 16.63
CA GLU A 187 -16.22 4.51 16.43
C GLU A 187 -16.71 5.49 17.52
N ASP A 188 -16.31 5.27 18.78
CA ASP A 188 -16.66 6.16 19.88
C ASP A 188 -16.01 7.55 19.76
N GLU A 189 -14.77 7.62 19.29
CA GLU A 189 -14.07 8.90 19.04
C GLU A 189 -14.72 9.67 17.88
N VAL A 190 -15.10 8.99 16.82
CA VAL A 190 -15.83 9.59 15.70
C VAL A 190 -17.21 10.05 16.14
N ALA A 191 -17.97 9.24 16.88
CA ALA A 191 -19.27 9.63 17.41
C ALA A 191 -19.17 10.84 18.34
N ALA A 192 -18.14 10.91 19.19
CA ALA A 192 -17.88 12.09 20.03
C ALA A 192 -17.56 13.35 19.22
N LEU A 193 -16.80 13.20 18.13
CA LEU A 193 -16.52 14.29 17.19
C LEU A 193 -17.78 14.81 16.52
N LEU A 194 -18.66 13.91 16.06
CA LEU A 194 -19.95 14.29 15.45
C LEU A 194 -20.86 14.99 16.44
N ARG A 195 -20.94 14.51 17.69
CA ARG A 195 -21.72 15.16 18.76
C ARG A 195 -21.19 16.57 19.04
N ARG A 196 -19.87 16.71 19.15
CA ARG A 196 -19.22 18.03 19.29
C ARG A 196 -19.54 18.95 18.09
N ALA A 197 -19.65 18.42 16.88
CA ALA A 197 -19.99 19.20 15.70
C ALA A 197 -21.45 19.70 15.73
N LEU A 198 -22.38 18.95 16.31
CA LEU A 198 -23.77 19.38 16.51
C LEU A 198 -23.87 20.52 17.54
N GLU A 199 -23.07 20.48 18.59
CA GLU A 199 -23.12 21.41 19.74
C GLU A 199 -22.25 22.66 19.53
N SER A 200 -21.16 22.55 18.80
CA SER A 200 -20.16 23.62 18.62
C SER A 200 -20.72 24.78 17.79
N PRO A 201 -20.49 26.04 18.20
CA PRO A 201 -20.75 27.19 17.35
C PRO A 201 -20.05 27.15 15.98
N LYS A 202 -18.88 26.52 15.89
CA LYS A 202 -18.15 26.29 14.64
C LYS A 202 -18.83 25.22 13.76
N GLY A 203 -19.67 24.38 14.34
CA GLY A 203 -20.46 23.35 13.65
C GLY A 203 -21.90 23.78 13.42
N PHE A 204 -22.83 23.13 14.09
CA PHE A 204 -24.26 23.36 13.99
C PHE A 204 -24.88 23.96 15.27
N GLY A 205 -24.08 24.40 16.27
CA GLY A 205 -24.58 24.91 17.55
C GLY A 205 -25.49 26.14 17.49
N GLY A 206 -25.69 26.74 16.31
CA GLY A 206 -26.68 27.80 16.05
C GLY A 206 -27.88 27.33 15.21
N VAL A 207 -27.93 26.08 14.82
CA VAL A 207 -29.00 25.49 13.99
C VAL A 207 -29.68 24.37 14.79
N PRO A 208 -31.01 24.36 14.93
CA PRO A 208 -31.71 23.29 15.63
C PRO A 208 -31.61 21.98 14.82
N VAL A 209 -30.70 21.10 15.23
CA VAL A 209 -30.49 19.77 14.64
C VAL A 209 -30.66 18.71 15.72
N ARG A 210 -31.40 17.66 15.39
CA ARG A 210 -31.60 16.47 16.24
C ARG A 210 -31.05 15.25 15.49
N ALA A 211 -30.08 14.56 16.09
CA ALA A 211 -29.61 13.24 15.68
C ALA A 211 -29.42 12.39 16.94
N ASP A 212 -29.92 11.18 16.96
CA ASP A 212 -29.72 10.27 18.07
C ASP A 212 -28.36 9.58 18.03
N ASP A 213 -27.95 8.98 19.14
CA ASP A 213 -26.68 8.29 19.26
C ASP A 213 -26.53 7.11 18.26
N ALA A 214 -27.62 6.44 17.93
CA ALA A 214 -27.61 5.33 16.97
C ALA A 214 -27.26 5.85 15.55
N THR A 215 -27.86 6.96 15.16
CA THR A 215 -27.59 7.65 13.90
C THR A 215 -26.13 8.10 13.81
N LEU A 216 -25.59 8.74 14.88
CA LEU A 216 -24.19 9.17 14.93
C LEU A 216 -23.21 7.98 14.88
N ARG A 217 -23.50 6.89 15.59
CA ARG A 217 -22.72 5.66 15.52
C ARG A 217 -22.75 5.03 14.13
N ARG A 218 -23.89 5.08 13.43
CA ARG A 218 -23.99 4.59 12.06
C ARG A 218 -23.09 5.37 11.10
N ILE A 219 -23.04 6.71 11.23
CA ILE A 219 -22.10 7.54 10.49
C ILE A 219 -20.66 7.15 10.84
N ALA A 220 -20.35 6.95 12.13
CA ALA A 220 -19.01 6.58 12.59
C ALA A 220 -18.54 5.23 12.03
N VAL A 221 -19.41 4.20 12.05
CA VAL A 221 -19.13 2.87 11.48
C VAL A 221 -18.84 2.96 9.98
N ASN A 222 -19.63 3.76 9.25
CA ASN A 222 -19.44 3.92 7.79
C ASN A 222 -18.19 4.73 7.44
N ALA A 223 -17.82 5.70 8.28
CA ALA A 223 -16.61 6.50 8.09
C ALA A 223 -15.32 5.71 8.37
N ASN A 224 -15.41 4.57 9.09
CA ASN A 224 -14.30 3.65 9.35
C ASN A 224 -13.03 4.36 9.85
N GLY A 225 -13.19 5.30 10.81
CA GLY A 225 -12.08 6.04 11.40
C GLY A 225 -11.63 7.31 10.64
N ASP A 226 -12.27 7.66 9.53
CA ASP A 226 -12.01 8.90 8.79
C ASP A 226 -12.91 10.03 9.32
N ALA A 227 -12.30 10.97 10.07
CA ALA A 227 -12.99 12.15 10.62
C ALA A 227 -13.52 13.10 9.52
N ARG A 228 -12.84 13.22 8.39
CA ARG A 228 -13.25 14.09 7.28
C ARG A 228 -14.51 13.54 6.63
N LEU A 229 -14.50 12.24 6.33
CA LEU A 229 -15.65 11.56 5.74
C LEU A 229 -16.85 11.64 6.69
N SER A 230 -16.66 11.40 7.99
CA SER A 230 -17.75 11.44 8.98
C SER A 230 -18.41 12.82 9.08
N LEU A 231 -17.60 13.89 9.11
CA LEU A 231 -18.10 15.25 9.16
C LEU A 231 -18.82 15.67 7.87
N ASN A 232 -18.29 15.28 6.70
CA ASN A 232 -18.93 15.54 5.42
C ASN A 232 -20.27 14.79 5.31
N THR A 233 -20.34 13.55 5.79
CA THR A 233 -21.59 12.77 5.84
C THR A 233 -22.61 13.44 6.77
N LEU A 234 -22.19 13.90 7.93
CA LEU A 234 -23.07 14.65 8.85
C LEU A 234 -23.58 15.95 8.19
N GLU A 235 -22.71 16.70 7.53
CA GLU A 235 -23.06 17.94 6.84
C GLU A 235 -24.12 17.69 5.74
N ALA A 236 -23.90 16.66 4.92
CA ALA A 236 -24.86 16.24 3.91
C ALA A 236 -26.19 15.76 4.53
N ALA A 237 -26.13 15.03 5.63
CA ALA A 237 -27.32 14.54 6.33
C ALA A 237 -28.16 15.71 6.88
N VAL A 238 -27.52 16.69 7.51
CA VAL A 238 -28.20 17.90 8.01
C VAL A 238 -28.79 18.74 6.87
N ALA A 239 -28.11 18.84 5.73
CA ALA A 239 -28.60 19.56 4.56
C ALA A 239 -29.86 18.91 3.94
N ASN A 240 -29.95 17.57 3.99
CA ASN A 240 -31.08 16.79 3.45
C ASN A 240 -32.12 16.41 4.51
N ALA A 241 -31.93 16.78 5.78
CA ALA A 241 -32.82 16.46 6.88
C ALA A 241 -34.18 17.14 6.74
N ARG A 242 -35.23 16.44 7.10
CA ARG A 242 -36.58 17.02 7.21
C ARG A 242 -36.64 17.97 8.39
N VAL A 243 -37.39 19.04 8.26
CA VAL A 243 -37.66 20.00 9.32
C VAL A 243 -38.96 19.59 9.97
N ASP A 244 -38.95 19.36 11.28
CA ASP A 244 -40.19 19.02 12.03
C ASP A 244 -41.06 20.26 12.30
N GLU A 245 -42.20 20.06 12.98
CA GLU A 245 -43.15 21.14 13.29
C GLU A 245 -42.56 22.20 14.23
N GLU A 246 -41.49 21.86 14.96
CA GLU A 246 -40.77 22.76 15.87
C GLU A 246 -39.65 23.53 15.16
N GLY A 247 -39.43 23.30 13.86
CA GLY A 247 -38.37 23.91 13.08
C GLY A 247 -37.01 23.21 13.24
N VAL A 248 -36.96 22.02 13.83
CA VAL A 248 -35.74 21.24 14.08
C VAL A 248 -35.44 20.33 12.89
N ARG A 249 -34.20 20.31 12.42
CA ARG A 249 -33.74 19.38 11.40
C ARG A 249 -33.51 18.00 12.02
N VAL A 250 -34.25 16.99 11.57
CA VAL A 250 -34.17 15.63 12.11
C VAL A 250 -33.32 14.76 11.17
N VAL A 251 -32.14 14.38 11.64
CA VAL A 251 -31.26 13.42 10.97
C VAL A 251 -31.58 12.04 11.51
N ASP A 252 -32.26 11.23 10.72
CA ASP A 252 -32.69 9.89 11.04
C ASP A 252 -32.09 8.84 10.10
N GLU A 253 -32.43 7.59 10.32
CA GLU A 253 -31.96 6.45 9.53
C GLU A 253 -32.42 6.54 8.05
N ALA A 254 -33.57 7.11 7.77
CA ALA A 254 -34.08 7.26 6.42
C ALA A 254 -33.20 8.23 5.61
N VAL A 255 -32.78 9.36 6.22
CA VAL A 255 -31.87 10.31 5.60
C VAL A 255 -30.51 9.67 5.34
N LEU A 256 -30.01 8.83 6.26
CA LEU A 256 -28.74 8.15 6.07
C LEU A 256 -28.80 7.05 5.01
N ALA A 257 -29.92 6.37 4.85
CA ALA A 257 -30.07 5.31 3.84
C ALA A 257 -29.87 5.83 2.41
N ASP A 258 -30.26 7.09 2.15
CA ASP A 258 -30.10 7.73 0.85
C ASP A 258 -28.67 8.28 0.62
N LEU A 259 -27.92 8.56 1.70
CA LEU A 259 -26.62 9.21 1.63
C LEU A 259 -25.44 8.25 1.81
N VAL A 260 -25.69 7.14 2.50
CA VAL A 260 -24.65 6.16 2.85
C VAL A 260 -24.86 4.91 2.00
N ASP A 261 -24.47 5.02 0.74
CA ASP A 261 -24.37 3.86 -0.14
C ASP A 261 -23.22 2.97 0.35
N ARG A 262 -23.52 1.69 0.63
CA ARG A 262 -22.64 0.56 1.01
C ARG A 262 -21.34 0.95 1.73
N LYS A 263 -21.04 0.32 2.84
CA LYS A 263 -19.77 0.45 3.60
C LYS A 263 -18.60 0.67 2.63
N ALA A 264 -18.04 1.85 2.62
CA ALA A 264 -16.73 2.07 2.01
C ALA A 264 -15.73 1.29 2.86
N LEU A 265 -15.43 0.06 2.44
CA LEU A 265 -14.32 -0.67 3.03
C LEU A 265 -13.07 0.16 2.77
N LEU A 266 -12.30 0.51 3.81
CA LEU A 266 -10.99 1.12 3.66
C LEU A 266 -10.10 0.15 2.91
N TYR A 267 -10.03 0.37 1.61
CA TYR A 267 -9.14 -0.33 0.72
C TYR A 267 -8.49 0.70 -0.21
N ASP A 268 -7.27 1.05 0.14
CA ASP A 268 -6.48 1.92 -0.72
C ASP A 268 -5.80 1.07 -1.79
N LYS A 269 -6.25 1.21 -3.05
CA LYS A 269 -5.78 0.44 -4.23
C LYS A 269 -4.29 0.71 -4.57
N GLY A 270 -3.41 0.70 -3.67
CA GLY A 270 -1.98 0.93 -3.82
C GLY A 270 -1.29 1.23 -2.50
N GLY A 271 -2.08 1.36 -1.44
CA GLY A 271 -1.59 1.63 -0.10
C GLY A 271 -1.21 0.39 0.69
N GLU A 272 -0.83 0.59 1.94
CA GLU A 272 -0.38 -0.47 2.85
C GLU A 272 -1.44 -1.54 3.09
N GLU A 273 -2.73 -1.17 3.19
CA GLU A 273 -3.84 -2.13 3.37
C GLU A 273 -3.96 -3.10 2.20
N HIS A 274 -3.72 -2.65 0.97
CA HIS A 274 -3.66 -3.51 -0.21
C HIS A 274 -2.61 -4.62 -0.04
N TYR A 275 -1.38 -4.23 0.37
CA TYR A 275 -0.30 -5.21 0.61
C TYR A 275 -0.56 -6.10 1.82
N ASN A 276 -1.17 -5.57 2.88
CA ASN A 276 -1.50 -6.33 4.07
C ASN A 276 -2.56 -7.39 3.80
N VAL A 277 -3.64 -7.05 3.10
CA VAL A 277 -4.74 -7.98 2.82
C VAL A 277 -4.30 -9.08 1.84
N ILE A 278 -3.58 -8.75 0.76
CA ILE A 278 -3.05 -9.79 -0.15
C ILE A 278 -2.00 -10.67 0.54
N SER A 279 -1.20 -10.12 1.44
CA SER A 279 -0.26 -10.89 2.26
C SER A 279 -0.99 -11.82 3.23
N ALA A 280 -2.10 -11.36 3.83
CA ALA A 280 -2.95 -12.18 4.69
C ALA A 280 -3.58 -13.34 3.90
N LEU A 281 -4.10 -13.10 2.70
CA LEU A 281 -4.60 -14.13 1.79
C LEU A 281 -3.53 -15.21 1.51
N HIS A 282 -2.33 -14.80 1.10
CA HIS A 282 -1.23 -15.71 0.83
C HIS A 282 -0.81 -16.51 2.07
N LYS A 283 -0.70 -15.86 3.24
CA LYS A 283 -0.35 -16.52 4.50
C LYS A 283 -1.42 -17.52 4.94
N SER A 284 -2.70 -17.22 4.73
CA SER A 284 -3.81 -18.13 5.02
C SER A 284 -3.75 -19.37 4.12
N MET A 285 -3.57 -19.19 2.80
CA MET A 285 -3.39 -20.30 1.87
C MET A 285 -2.16 -21.15 2.21
N ARG A 286 -1.04 -20.50 2.60
CA ARG A 286 0.20 -21.20 2.99
C ARG A 286 0.03 -21.99 4.28
N ASN A 287 -0.77 -21.48 5.21
CA ASN A 287 -1.12 -22.18 6.45
C ASN A 287 -2.24 -23.22 6.28
N SER A 288 -2.71 -23.46 5.04
CA SER A 288 -3.81 -24.39 4.75
C SER A 288 -5.11 -24.07 5.49
N ASP A 289 -5.41 -22.77 5.64
CA ASP A 289 -6.63 -22.24 6.23
C ASP A 289 -7.55 -21.66 5.14
N PRO A 290 -8.45 -22.49 4.55
CA PRO A 290 -9.32 -22.04 3.48
C PRO A 290 -10.37 -21.02 3.94
N ASP A 291 -10.82 -21.07 5.19
CA ASP A 291 -11.85 -20.16 5.71
C ASP A 291 -11.28 -18.74 5.85
N ALA A 292 -10.08 -18.61 6.43
CA ALA A 292 -9.39 -17.33 6.49
C ALA A 292 -9.05 -16.81 5.08
N ALA A 293 -8.60 -17.69 4.16
CA ALA A 293 -8.29 -17.32 2.80
C ALA A 293 -9.53 -16.79 2.05
N LEU A 294 -10.68 -17.45 2.18
CA LEU A 294 -11.96 -16.99 1.61
C LEU A 294 -12.40 -15.65 2.21
N TYR A 295 -12.21 -15.45 3.51
CA TYR A 295 -12.54 -14.17 4.15
C TYR A 295 -11.69 -13.02 3.56
N TRP A 296 -10.38 -13.21 3.44
CA TRP A 296 -9.50 -12.18 2.88
C TRP A 296 -9.77 -11.92 1.39
N LEU A 297 -10.08 -12.98 0.62
CA LEU A 297 -10.54 -12.85 -0.76
C LEU A 297 -11.80 -11.98 -0.85
N ALA A 298 -12.84 -12.34 -0.07
CA ALA A 298 -14.10 -11.61 -0.05
C ALA A 298 -13.88 -10.13 0.35
N ARG A 299 -13.06 -9.89 1.38
CA ARG A 299 -12.71 -8.52 1.81
C ARG A 299 -12.07 -7.70 0.69
N MET A 300 -11.19 -8.29 -0.12
CA MET A 300 -10.59 -7.63 -1.28
C MET A 300 -11.62 -7.30 -2.36
N LEU A 301 -12.43 -8.27 -2.74
CA LEU A 301 -13.42 -8.10 -3.82
C LEU A 301 -14.53 -7.12 -3.44
N GLU A 302 -15.05 -7.19 -2.21
CA GLU A 302 -16.07 -6.26 -1.70
C GLU A 302 -15.51 -4.82 -1.56
N ALA A 303 -14.21 -4.68 -1.34
CA ALA A 303 -13.52 -3.39 -1.35
C ALA A 303 -13.21 -2.86 -2.76
N GLY A 304 -13.58 -3.59 -3.80
CA GLY A 304 -13.42 -3.20 -5.21
C GLY A 304 -12.04 -3.46 -5.81
N GLU A 305 -11.28 -4.43 -5.25
CA GLU A 305 -10.02 -4.87 -5.86
C GLU A 305 -10.25 -5.45 -7.26
N ASP A 306 -9.25 -5.27 -8.13
CA ASP A 306 -9.23 -5.88 -9.44
C ASP A 306 -9.15 -7.42 -9.34
N PRO A 307 -10.18 -8.17 -9.78
CA PRO A 307 -10.16 -9.63 -9.72
C PRO A 307 -8.99 -10.25 -10.50
N LEU A 308 -8.51 -9.58 -11.56
CA LEU A 308 -7.33 -10.01 -12.30
C LEU A 308 -6.04 -9.87 -11.48
N TYR A 309 -5.98 -8.86 -10.60
CA TYR A 309 -4.85 -8.75 -9.66
C TYR A 309 -4.81 -9.94 -8.70
N VAL A 310 -5.95 -10.28 -8.09
CA VAL A 310 -6.06 -11.44 -7.18
C VAL A 310 -5.71 -12.73 -7.91
N ALA A 311 -6.23 -12.93 -9.13
CA ALA A 311 -5.93 -14.11 -9.95
C ALA A 311 -4.43 -14.23 -10.27
N ARG A 312 -3.76 -13.12 -10.64
CA ARG A 312 -2.29 -13.10 -10.84
C ARG A 312 -1.53 -13.52 -9.58
N ARG A 313 -2.01 -13.11 -8.40
CA ARG A 313 -1.41 -13.51 -7.13
C ARG A 313 -1.61 -15.00 -6.84
N CYS A 314 -2.75 -15.56 -7.22
CA CYS A 314 -2.98 -17.01 -7.15
C CYS A 314 -2.06 -17.81 -8.10
N ILE A 315 -1.82 -17.34 -9.33
CA ILE A 315 -0.85 -17.93 -10.26
C ILE A 315 0.56 -17.94 -9.65
N ARG A 316 0.98 -16.82 -9.07
CA ARG A 316 2.28 -16.73 -8.38
C ARG A 316 2.37 -17.75 -7.24
N PHE A 317 1.34 -17.80 -6.37
CA PHE A 317 1.27 -18.74 -5.26
C PHE A 317 1.33 -20.22 -5.72
N ALA A 318 0.60 -20.55 -6.79
CA ALA A 318 0.60 -21.88 -7.35
C ALA A 318 1.99 -22.34 -7.80
N SER A 319 2.80 -21.42 -8.34
CA SER A 319 4.16 -21.73 -8.79
C SER A 319 5.20 -21.72 -7.66
N GLU A 320 5.06 -20.80 -6.71
CA GLU A 320 6.03 -20.53 -5.64
C GLU A 320 5.84 -21.44 -4.43
N ASP A 321 4.59 -21.57 -3.94
CA ASP A 321 4.27 -22.24 -2.69
C ASP A 321 3.78 -23.69 -2.88
N VAL A 322 3.13 -23.99 -3.99
CA VAL A 322 2.65 -25.36 -4.31
C VAL A 322 3.64 -26.08 -5.22
N GLY A 323 4.08 -25.41 -6.28
CA GLY A 323 5.09 -25.91 -7.20
C GLY A 323 4.74 -27.29 -7.79
N LEU A 324 5.72 -28.19 -7.79
CA LEU A 324 5.58 -29.54 -8.32
C LEU A 324 4.95 -30.53 -7.32
N ALA A 325 4.63 -30.11 -6.11
CA ALA A 325 3.88 -30.95 -5.19
C ALA A 325 2.46 -31.22 -5.70
N ASP A 326 1.86 -30.24 -6.43
CA ASP A 326 0.63 -30.41 -7.19
C ASP A 326 0.66 -29.59 -8.49
N PRO A 327 1.05 -30.17 -9.63
CA PRO A 327 1.11 -29.47 -10.91
C PRO A 327 -0.24 -28.90 -11.41
N ASN A 328 -1.38 -29.41 -10.92
CA ASN A 328 -2.69 -28.90 -11.31
C ASN A 328 -2.97 -27.51 -10.72
N ALA A 329 -2.30 -27.15 -9.64
CA ALA A 329 -2.47 -25.84 -8.99
C ALA A 329 -2.27 -24.68 -9.97
N LEU A 330 -1.20 -24.72 -10.77
CA LEU A 330 -0.92 -23.70 -11.78
C LEU A 330 -1.96 -23.69 -12.91
N LEU A 331 -2.45 -24.85 -13.34
CA LEU A 331 -3.48 -24.95 -14.37
C LEU A 331 -4.80 -24.34 -13.90
N LEU A 332 -5.22 -24.66 -12.67
CA LEU A 332 -6.44 -24.10 -12.08
C LEU A 332 -6.33 -22.58 -11.83
N ALA A 333 -5.16 -22.11 -11.40
CA ALA A 333 -4.94 -20.68 -11.21
C ALA A 333 -5.02 -19.90 -12.54
N ASN A 334 -4.49 -20.45 -13.64
CA ASN A 334 -4.64 -19.87 -14.96
C ASN A 334 -6.10 -19.92 -15.46
N ALA A 335 -6.82 -21.02 -15.25
CA ALA A 335 -8.24 -21.11 -15.60
C ALA A 335 -9.08 -20.07 -14.82
N ALA A 336 -8.79 -19.84 -13.54
CA ALA A 336 -9.45 -18.81 -12.77
C ALA A 336 -9.14 -17.40 -13.29
N TRP A 337 -7.90 -17.13 -13.71
CA TRP A 337 -7.53 -15.87 -14.36
C TRP A 337 -8.30 -15.65 -15.67
N GLU A 338 -8.39 -16.68 -16.51
CA GLU A 338 -9.19 -16.62 -17.76
C GLU A 338 -10.68 -16.39 -17.46
N ALA A 339 -11.23 -17.03 -16.44
CA ALA A 339 -12.61 -16.80 -16.01
C ALA A 339 -12.80 -15.33 -15.59
N CYS A 340 -11.91 -14.76 -14.77
CA CYS A 340 -11.98 -13.35 -14.39
C CYS A 340 -11.92 -12.42 -15.61
N HIS A 341 -11.10 -12.75 -16.61
CA HIS A 341 -10.96 -11.95 -17.82
C HIS A 341 -12.22 -12.00 -18.71
N ASN A 342 -12.84 -13.17 -18.82
CA ASN A 342 -13.92 -13.39 -19.79
C ASN A 342 -15.30 -13.04 -19.25
N ILE A 343 -15.57 -13.27 -17.96
CA ILE A 343 -16.91 -13.06 -17.38
C ILE A 343 -16.95 -11.86 -16.39
N GLY A 344 -15.83 -11.50 -15.76
CA GLY A 344 -15.76 -10.36 -14.85
C GLY A 344 -16.55 -10.51 -13.54
N MET A 345 -16.60 -9.42 -12.76
CA MET A 345 -17.41 -9.35 -11.53
C MET A 345 -18.88 -9.05 -11.84
N PRO A 346 -19.82 -9.58 -11.05
CA PRO A 346 -19.63 -10.38 -9.82
C PRO A 346 -19.40 -11.89 -10.09
N GLU A 347 -19.66 -12.41 -11.27
CA GLU A 347 -19.74 -13.86 -11.53
C GLU A 347 -18.40 -14.58 -11.35
N CYS A 348 -17.27 -13.94 -11.62
CA CYS A 348 -15.94 -14.56 -11.47
C CYS A 348 -15.52 -14.79 -10.01
N ASN A 349 -16.27 -14.28 -9.03
CA ASN A 349 -15.98 -14.47 -7.61
C ASN A 349 -15.91 -15.96 -7.21
N CYS A 350 -16.80 -16.79 -7.79
CA CYS A 350 -16.81 -18.23 -7.55
C CYS A 350 -15.57 -18.93 -8.10
N ALA A 351 -15.05 -18.52 -9.26
CA ALA A 351 -13.82 -19.08 -9.82
C ALA A 351 -12.61 -18.72 -8.92
N LEU A 352 -12.55 -17.50 -8.39
CA LEU A 352 -11.53 -17.09 -7.43
C LEU A 352 -11.66 -17.85 -6.09
N ALA A 353 -12.87 -18.01 -5.57
CA ALA A 353 -13.11 -18.77 -4.35
C ALA A 353 -12.68 -20.25 -4.51
N GLN A 354 -12.99 -20.85 -5.65
CA GLN A 354 -12.61 -22.23 -5.97
C GLN A 354 -11.08 -22.40 -5.99
N VAL A 355 -10.35 -21.52 -6.69
CA VAL A 355 -8.89 -21.63 -6.77
C VAL A 355 -8.21 -21.34 -5.45
N VAL A 356 -8.69 -20.34 -4.68
CA VAL A 356 -8.16 -20.02 -3.34
C VAL A 356 -8.33 -21.19 -2.38
N THR A 357 -9.50 -21.83 -2.38
CA THR A 357 -9.76 -23.03 -1.58
C THR A 357 -8.86 -24.18 -2.01
N TYR A 358 -8.71 -24.42 -3.32
CA TYR A 358 -7.83 -25.46 -3.85
C TYR A 358 -6.39 -25.24 -3.43
N LEU A 359 -5.87 -24.01 -3.63
CA LEU A 359 -4.50 -23.63 -3.25
C LEU A 359 -4.26 -23.74 -1.74
N SER A 360 -5.28 -23.47 -0.93
CA SER A 360 -5.19 -23.65 0.52
C SER A 360 -4.97 -25.11 0.91
N LEU A 361 -5.64 -26.04 0.24
CA LEU A 361 -5.61 -27.48 0.55
C LEU A 361 -4.55 -28.26 -0.23
N ALA A 362 -3.97 -27.70 -1.29
CA ALA A 362 -2.89 -28.32 -2.03
C ALA A 362 -1.65 -28.54 -1.15
N PRO A 363 -0.89 -29.63 -1.39
CA PRO A 363 0.41 -29.81 -0.72
C PRO A 363 1.37 -28.67 -1.12
N LYS A 364 2.23 -28.25 -0.19
CA LYS A 364 3.13 -27.10 -0.37
C LYS A 364 4.56 -27.53 -0.62
N SER A 365 5.19 -27.00 -1.68
CA SER A 365 6.62 -27.15 -1.94
C SER A 365 7.16 -25.90 -2.63
N ASN A 366 8.10 -25.23 -1.99
CA ASN A 366 8.84 -24.10 -2.57
C ASN A 366 10.17 -24.52 -3.22
N ALA A 367 10.37 -25.81 -3.45
CA ALA A 367 11.62 -26.36 -3.99
C ALA A 367 12.03 -25.71 -5.32
N MET A 368 11.07 -25.34 -6.17
CA MET A 368 11.34 -24.67 -7.45
C MET A 368 11.86 -23.24 -7.28
N GLU A 369 11.30 -22.46 -6.35
CA GLU A 369 11.77 -21.11 -6.06
C GLU A 369 13.19 -21.15 -5.49
N VAL A 370 13.43 -21.99 -4.49
CA VAL A 370 14.76 -22.18 -3.88
C VAL A 370 15.78 -22.60 -4.93
N ALA A 371 15.43 -23.55 -5.80
CA ALA A 371 16.29 -24.03 -6.88
C ALA A 371 16.65 -22.91 -7.86
N TYR A 372 15.64 -22.13 -8.31
CA TYR A 372 15.87 -21.05 -9.24
C TYR A 372 16.73 -19.93 -8.62
N LEU A 373 16.46 -19.53 -7.38
CA LEU A 373 17.24 -18.48 -6.70
C LEU A 373 18.71 -18.90 -6.52
N ALA A 374 18.96 -20.16 -6.16
CA ALA A 374 20.32 -20.69 -6.07
C ALA A 374 21.04 -20.71 -7.43
N ALA A 375 20.35 -21.12 -8.49
CA ALA A 375 20.91 -21.12 -9.85
C ALA A 375 21.14 -19.68 -10.35
N ALA A 376 20.22 -18.76 -10.10
CA ALA A 376 20.34 -17.37 -10.47
C ALA A 376 21.53 -16.68 -9.78
N LYS A 377 21.76 -17.00 -8.48
CA LYS A 377 22.91 -16.50 -7.74
C LYS A 377 24.23 -16.97 -8.37
N ASP A 378 24.38 -18.29 -8.61
CA ASP A 378 25.59 -18.82 -9.25
C ASP A 378 25.80 -18.21 -10.65
N ALA A 379 24.72 -18.03 -11.42
CA ALA A 379 24.81 -17.39 -12.75
C ALA A 379 25.24 -15.92 -12.68
N GLN A 380 24.80 -15.15 -11.68
CA GLN A 380 25.22 -13.76 -11.47
C GLN A 380 26.67 -13.66 -11.03
N GLU A 381 27.10 -14.53 -10.12
CA GLU A 381 28.49 -14.54 -9.61
C GLU A 381 29.49 -15.02 -10.67
N ARG A 382 29.04 -15.77 -11.69
CA ARG A 382 29.85 -16.45 -12.70
C ARG A 382 29.41 -16.17 -14.14
N MET A 383 29.07 -14.92 -14.45
CA MET A 383 28.55 -14.52 -15.79
C MET A 383 29.48 -14.85 -16.96
N ALA A 384 30.77 -15.03 -16.71
CA ALA A 384 31.78 -15.30 -17.74
C ALA A 384 32.00 -16.81 -17.99
N GLU A 385 31.28 -17.71 -17.31
CA GLU A 385 31.44 -19.15 -17.48
C GLU A 385 31.03 -19.59 -18.91
N PRO A 386 31.91 -20.23 -19.67
CA PRO A 386 31.59 -20.66 -21.02
C PRO A 386 30.66 -21.90 -20.99
N VAL A 387 29.80 -22.00 -21.98
CA VAL A 387 29.04 -23.25 -22.20
C VAL A 387 30.02 -24.39 -22.50
N PRO A 388 29.93 -25.55 -21.83
CA PRO A 388 30.82 -26.69 -22.08
C PRO A 388 30.85 -27.10 -23.55
N LEU A 389 32.03 -27.46 -24.09
CA LEU A 389 32.23 -27.74 -25.51
C LEU A 389 31.32 -28.85 -26.03
N GLN A 390 31.11 -29.88 -25.21
CA GLN A 390 30.28 -31.05 -25.58
C GLN A 390 28.82 -30.70 -25.85
N ILE A 391 28.27 -29.64 -25.26
CA ILE A 391 26.86 -29.21 -25.47
C ILE A 391 26.74 -28.01 -26.40
N ARG A 392 27.84 -27.51 -26.99
CA ARG A 392 27.78 -26.46 -28.02
C ARG A 392 27.36 -27.01 -29.37
N ASN A 393 26.53 -26.29 -30.10
CA ASN A 393 26.19 -26.63 -31.47
C ASN A 393 27.38 -26.38 -32.42
N ALA A 394 27.63 -27.26 -33.38
CA ALA A 394 28.69 -27.17 -34.36
C ALA A 394 28.16 -27.13 -35.82
N PRO A 395 27.39 -26.10 -36.24
CA PRO A 395 26.80 -26.03 -37.57
C PRO A 395 27.83 -25.80 -38.70
N THR A 396 29.01 -25.23 -38.35
CA THR A 396 30.05 -24.96 -39.36
C THR A 396 31.24 -25.90 -39.21
N ARG A 397 32.07 -26.04 -40.33
CA ARG A 397 33.29 -26.83 -40.32
C ARG A 397 34.30 -26.31 -39.29
N LEU A 398 34.46 -25.00 -39.19
CA LEU A 398 35.37 -24.38 -38.21
C LEU A 398 34.94 -24.71 -36.75
N MET A 399 33.63 -24.71 -36.43
CA MET A 399 33.17 -25.09 -35.09
C MET A 399 33.48 -26.57 -34.77
N LYS A 400 33.39 -27.46 -35.76
CA LYS A 400 33.75 -28.87 -35.59
C LYS A 400 35.26 -29.01 -35.37
N GLU A 401 36.09 -28.23 -36.08
CA GLU A 401 37.56 -28.17 -35.90
C GLU A 401 37.95 -27.61 -34.52
N LEU A 402 37.08 -26.84 -33.90
CA LEU A 402 37.23 -26.29 -32.53
C LEU A 402 36.58 -27.18 -31.45
N ASP A 403 36.31 -28.43 -31.76
CA ASP A 403 35.76 -29.47 -30.85
C ASP A 403 34.35 -29.15 -30.30
N TYR A 404 33.59 -28.27 -30.97
CA TYR A 404 32.19 -28.05 -30.56
C TYR A 404 31.36 -29.28 -30.79
N GLY A 405 30.59 -29.69 -29.76
CA GLY A 405 29.77 -30.90 -29.78
C GLY A 405 30.55 -32.23 -29.64
N LYS A 406 31.87 -32.14 -29.45
CA LYS A 406 32.67 -33.36 -29.27
C LYS A 406 32.36 -34.01 -27.92
N GLY A 407 32.03 -35.32 -27.99
CA GLY A 407 31.63 -36.08 -26.80
C GLY A 407 30.14 -35.92 -26.41
N TYR A 408 29.35 -35.19 -27.21
CA TYR A 408 27.91 -35.14 -27.00
C TYR A 408 27.25 -36.47 -27.30
N THR A 409 26.53 -37.01 -26.35
CA THR A 409 25.71 -38.21 -26.51
C THR A 409 24.25 -37.77 -26.62
N TYR A 410 23.61 -38.01 -27.78
CA TYR A 410 22.22 -37.73 -27.98
C TYR A 410 21.37 -38.76 -27.23
N ALA A 411 20.63 -38.31 -26.20
CA ALA A 411 19.91 -39.23 -25.30
C ALA A 411 18.90 -40.14 -26.01
N HIS A 412 18.33 -39.70 -27.15
CA HIS A 412 17.41 -40.54 -27.94
C HIS A 412 18.08 -41.68 -28.66
N ASP A 413 19.39 -41.64 -28.87
CA ASP A 413 20.17 -42.72 -29.51
C ASP A 413 20.64 -43.77 -28.50
N THR A 414 20.48 -43.53 -27.21
CA THR A 414 20.75 -44.50 -26.16
C THR A 414 19.52 -45.35 -25.85
N ASP A 415 19.71 -46.59 -25.45
CA ASP A 415 18.62 -47.50 -25.06
C ASP A 415 17.91 -46.97 -23.79
N GLU A 416 18.63 -46.37 -22.88
CA GLU A 416 18.15 -45.82 -21.62
C GLU A 416 17.45 -44.48 -21.77
N LYS A 417 17.53 -43.82 -22.95
CA LYS A 417 17.00 -42.46 -23.23
C LYS A 417 17.56 -41.37 -22.33
N ILE A 418 18.79 -41.61 -21.83
CA ILE A 418 19.55 -40.69 -20.97
C ILE A 418 21.05 -40.90 -21.20
N ALA A 419 21.86 -39.86 -21.07
CA ALA A 419 23.31 -39.93 -21.19
C ALA A 419 24.02 -39.67 -19.85
N ARG A 420 25.16 -40.33 -19.64
CA ARG A 420 26.04 -40.15 -18.48
C ARG A 420 26.98 -38.95 -18.61
N MET A 421 26.51 -37.84 -19.16
CA MET A 421 27.34 -36.64 -19.34
C MET A 421 26.89 -35.49 -18.43
N SER A 422 27.82 -34.65 -17.99
CA SER A 422 27.50 -33.40 -17.32
C SER A 422 27.15 -32.31 -18.32
N CYS A 423 26.16 -31.51 -18.00
CA CYS A 423 25.77 -30.32 -18.79
C CYS A 423 26.09 -28.98 -18.06
N LEU A 424 26.58 -29.04 -16.83
CA LEU A 424 27.05 -27.85 -16.11
C LEU A 424 28.51 -27.55 -16.51
N PRO A 425 28.95 -26.27 -16.42
CA PRO A 425 30.36 -25.91 -16.46
C PRO A 425 31.18 -26.66 -15.41
N ASP A 426 32.47 -26.95 -15.73
CA ASP A 426 33.35 -27.66 -14.81
C ASP A 426 33.49 -27.04 -13.45
N SER A 427 33.43 -25.71 -13.38
CA SER A 427 33.44 -24.93 -12.13
C SER A 427 32.22 -25.16 -11.25
N LEU A 428 31.14 -25.69 -11.81
CA LEU A 428 29.86 -26.04 -11.15
C LEU A 428 29.65 -27.56 -11.11
N ALA A 429 30.70 -28.36 -11.35
CA ALA A 429 30.60 -29.81 -11.32
C ALA A 429 30.06 -30.28 -9.96
N GLY A 430 29.07 -31.17 -9.99
CA GLY A 430 28.42 -31.68 -8.77
C GLY A 430 27.43 -30.71 -8.07
N ARG A 431 27.25 -29.47 -8.58
CA ARG A 431 26.26 -28.54 -8.04
C ARG A 431 24.84 -29.10 -8.24
N ARG A 432 24.03 -28.97 -7.21
CA ARG A 432 22.63 -29.41 -7.19
C ARG A 432 21.75 -28.22 -6.83
N TYR A 433 20.78 -27.90 -7.67
CA TYR A 433 19.84 -26.81 -7.43
C TYR A 433 18.47 -27.32 -7.00
N TYR A 434 17.93 -28.30 -7.75
CA TYR A 434 16.62 -28.83 -7.46
C TYR A 434 16.70 -29.99 -6.47
N GLU A 435 16.13 -29.80 -5.29
CA GLU A 435 15.99 -30.77 -4.21
C GLU A 435 14.49 -30.92 -3.88
N PRO A 436 13.83 -31.97 -4.41
CA PRO A 436 12.40 -32.20 -4.20
C PRO A 436 12.04 -32.37 -2.74
N ALA A 437 10.97 -31.72 -2.28
CA ALA A 437 10.47 -31.82 -0.92
C ALA A 437 9.93 -33.24 -0.57
N GLY A 438 9.55 -34.02 -1.60
CA GLY A 438 9.02 -35.36 -1.40
C GLY A 438 7.57 -35.42 -0.92
N ILE A 439 6.81 -34.35 -1.19
CA ILE A 439 5.41 -34.19 -0.81
C ILE A 439 4.53 -34.23 -2.08
N GLY A 440 3.34 -34.83 -1.99
CA GLY A 440 2.39 -34.89 -3.11
C GLY A 440 2.97 -35.59 -4.36
N ALA A 441 2.77 -34.99 -5.54
CA ALA A 441 3.30 -35.51 -6.79
C ALA A 441 4.84 -35.46 -6.85
N GLU A 442 5.47 -34.56 -6.10
CA GLU A 442 6.91 -34.39 -6.07
C GLU A 442 7.65 -35.57 -5.42
N ALA A 443 6.99 -36.37 -4.58
CA ALA A 443 7.55 -37.61 -4.06
C ALA A 443 8.00 -38.57 -5.17
N ARG A 444 7.19 -38.70 -6.24
CA ARG A 444 7.54 -39.53 -7.40
C ARG A 444 8.68 -38.92 -8.22
N MET A 445 8.73 -37.61 -8.31
CA MET A 445 9.85 -36.90 -8.98
C MET A 445 11.15 -37.07 -8.21
N LYS A 446 11.10 -37.06 -6.86
CA LYS A 446 12.25 -37.30 -5.99
C LYS A 446 12.85 -38.67 -6.24
N ALA A 447 12.03 -39.72 -6.16
CA ALA A 447 12.49 -41.09 -6.40
C ALA A 447 13.11 -41.26 -7.81
N ARG A 448 12.51 -40.61 -8.84
CA ARG A 448 13.06 -40.61 -10.19
C ARG A 448 14.39 -39.87 -10.29
N LEU A 449 14.48 -38.70 -9.66
CA LEU A 449 15.72 -37.92 -9.67
C LEU A 449 16.86 -38.66 -8.98
N GLU A 450 16.59 -39.33 -7.87
CA GLU A 450 17.54 -40.20 -7.18
C GLU A 450 18.01 -41.37 -8.09
N ALA A 451 17.09 -42.05 -8.75
CA ALA A 451 17.43 -43.11 -9.71
C ALA A 451 18.30 -42.57 -10.87
N VAL A 452 18.00 -41.38 -11.40
CA VAL A 452 18.82 -40.73 -12.46
C VAL A 452 20.23 -40.40 -11.93
N ARG A 453 20.34 -39.91 -10.72
CA ARG A 453 21.63 -39.57 -10.09
C ARG A 453 22.46 -40.85 -9.86
N ASP A 454 21.85 -41.88 -9.29
CA ASP A 454 22.51 -43.18 -9.04
C ASP A 454 23.02 -43.83 -10.32
N TRP A 455 22.23 -43.82 -11.38
CA TRP A 455 22.62 -44.35 -12.68
C TRP A 455 23.75 -43.53 -13.31
N ARG A 456 23.68 -42.22 -13.28
CA ARG A 456 24.73 -41.34 -13.83
C ARG A 456 26.06 -41.49 -13.08
N GLU A 457 26.03 -41.66 -11.78
CA GLU A 457 27.20 -41.83 -10.92
C GLU A 457 27.70 -43.30 -10.90
N GLY A 458 27.09 -44.21 -11.66
CA GLY A 458 27.48 -45.59 -11.74
C GLY A 458 27.18 -46.44 -10.52
N ARG A 459 26.31 -45.96 -9.63
CA ARG A 459 25.91 -46.69 -8.41
C ARG A 459 24.90 -47.80 -8.72
N THR A 460 24.27 -47.76 -9.86
CA THR A 460 23.33 -48.78 -10.36
C THR A 460 23.45 -48.94 -11.87
N GLU A 461 23.28 -50.20 -12.33
CA GLU A 461 23.18 -50.54 -13.77
C GLU A 461 21.72 -50.42 -14.26
N THR A 462 20.74 -50.32 -13.36
CA THR A 462 19.32 -50.24 -13.74
C THR A 462 18.99 -48.86 -14.29
N PRO A 463 18.53 -48.74 -15.56
CA PRO A 463 18.17 -47.48 -16.16
C PRO A 463 17.00 -46.79 -15.43
N PRO A 464 17.06 -45.45 -15.20
CA PRO A 464 16.09 -44.78 -14.37
C PRO A 464 14.68 -44.69 -14.96
N PHE A 465 14.53 -44.98 -16.28
CA PHE A 465 13.24 -44.92 -16.97
C PHE A 465 12.71 -46.33 -17.34
N SER A 466 13.32 -47.38 -16.83
CA SER A 466 12.85 -48.75 -17.01
C SER A 466 11.61 -49.13 -16.19
N THR A 467 11.24 -48.28 -15.21
CA THR A 467 9.99 -48.40 -14.45
C THR A 467 8.82 -47.79 -15.22
N PRO A 468 7.56 -48.32 -15.15
CA PRO A 468 6.44 -47.87 -15.97
C PRO A 468 6.18 -46.39 -15.86
N ALA A 469 5.86 -45.76 -16.98
CA ALA A 469 5.66 -44.35 -17.18
C ALA A 469 4.70 -43.70 -16.15
N PHE A 470 4.88 -42.41 -15.93
CA PHE A 470 3.87 -41.52 -15.37
C PHE A 470 2.47 -41.88 -15.93
N GLY A 471 1.53 -42.31 -15.09
CA GLY A 471 0.15 -42.25 -15.48
C GLY A 471 -0.73 -43.49 -15.30
N ALA A 472 -0.34 -44.52 -14.55
CA ALA A 472 -1.34 -45.46 -14.08
C ALA A 472 -1.70 -45.12 -12.62
N PRO A 473 -2.93 -44.71 -12.31
CA PRO A 473 -3.40 -44.68 -10.93
C PRO A 473 -3.30 -46.09 -10.36
N PRO A 474 -3.09 -46.26 -9.03
CA PRO A 474 -3.20 -47.60 -8.44
C PRO A 474 -4.58 -48.14 -8.78
N ARG A 475 -4.62 -49.33 -9.35
CA ARG A 475 -5.88 -50.05 -9.55
C ARG A 475 -6.48 -50.31 -8.18
N PRO A 476 -7.82 -50.18 -8.04
CA PRO A 476 -8.52 -50.28 -6.77
C PRO A 476 -8.27 -51.61 -6.07
#